data_933c307d4399a18c025099b3524d037c
#
_entry.id   933c307d4399a18c025099b3524d037c
#
_cell.length_a   1.000
_cell.length_b   1.000
_cell.length_c   1.000
_cell.angle_alpha   90.00
_cell.angle_beta   90.00
_cell.angle_gamma   90.00
#
_symmetry.space_group_name_H-M   'P 1'
#
loop_
_entity.id
_entity.type
_entity.pdbx_description
1 polymer ?
#
loop_
_entity_poly.entity_id
_entity_poly.type
_entity_poly.pdbx_seq_one_letter_code
_entity_poly.pdbx_strand_id
1 'polypeptide(L)'
;MIFQTVNGVKDIQVVLGEAQVYSGAIDGVWGNGSRDGVLKMFQDYHLFLNGGRSVPLPVASGAGYDVAVQAVKDIQSNLKLVGLYARAVDGIPGNGSLAGLRQVLFSYSTRNKLPFYDLGWSTRVPAAFSMKVRDWCSKQNMFPGAASALMACMCFESGGTFRPDKQNNGGSNYFGLIQFGTAAVTDLAKTFGLKITLDDVKAMSQLDQLDLVFKYFEMWQKRGKVYKRLEDFYLTIFYPAAVGKGPDEVLFRKDSPVPIEAKSYLQNSGFDIDKDGDITVGEICARLYDFYYQGMSVKNRVTSPSPL
;
A
#
# COMPACT_ATOMS: atom_id res chain seq x y z
N MET A 1 11.39 10.16 -9.14
CA MET A 1 10.81 11.40 -8.52
C MET A 1 9.33 11.61 -8.87
N ILE A 2 8.94 11.64 -10.15
CA ILE A 2 7.51 11.80 -10.57
C ILE A 2 6.60 10.74 -9.93
N PHE A 3 6.98 9.47 -9.99
CA PHE A 3 6.21 8.35 -9.41
C PHE A 3 6.00 8.51 -7.89
N GLN A 4 7.02 8.94 -7.15
CA GLN A 4 6.92 9.17 -5.71
C GLN A 4 5.96 10.32 -5.39
N THR A 5 5.99 11.40 -6.16
CA THR A 5 5.09 12.55 -5.97
C THR A 5 3.64 12.16 -6.28
N VAL A 6 3.39 11.45 -7.37
CA VAL A 6 2.04 10.98 -7.73
C VAL A 6 1.45 10.08 -6.65
N ASN A 7 2.21 9.08 -6.19
CA ASN A 7 1.74 8.20 -5.12
C ASN A 7 1.56 8.95 -3.79
N GLY A 8 2.42 9.90 -3.48
CA GLY A 8 2.26 10.73 -2.29
C GLY A 8 1.03 11.62 -2.34
N VAL A 9 0.67 12.16 -3.51
CA VAL A 9 -0.60 12.88 -3.67
C VAL A 9 -1.78 11.93 -3.51
N LYS A 10 -1.72 10.69 -4.04
CA LYS A 10 -2.76 9.67 -3.80
C LYS A 10 -2.91 9.38 -2.31
N ASP A 11 -1.82 9.24 -1.57
CA ASP A 11 -1.86 9.04 -0.11
C ASP A 11 -2.54 10.20 0.62
N ILE A 12 -2.27 11.45 0.21
CA ILE A 12 -2.94 12.63 0.75
C ILE A 12 -4.44 12.59 0.41
N GLN A 13 -4.82 12.27 -0.82
CA GLN A 13 -6.22 12.15 -1.24
C GLN A 13 -6.97 11.06 -0.44
N VAL A 14 -6.31 9.95 -0.09
CA VAL A 14 -6.87 8.93 0.84
C VAL A 14 -7.18 9.56 2.19
N VAL A 15 -6.23 10.27 2.79
CA VAL A 15 -6.42 10.93 4.09
C VAL A 15 -7.58 11.94 4.05
N LEU A 16 -7.67 12.73 2.97
CA LEU A 16 -8.75 13.70 2.79
C LEU A 16 -10.12 13.05 2.57
N GLY A 17 -10.15 11.89 1.90
CA GLY A 17 -11.37 11.08 1.75
C GLY A 17 -11.84 10.52 3.09
N GLU A 18 -10.92 10.03 3.93
CA GLU A 18 -11.21 9.57 5.30
C GLU A 18 -11.75 10.72 6.17
N ALA A 19 -11.24 11.94 5.99
CA ALA A 19 -11.74 13.13 6.65
C ALA A 19 -13.08 13.65 6.11
N GLN A 20 -13.60 13.05 5.04
CA GLN A 20 -14.81 13.49 4.34
C GLN A 20 -14.74 14.96 3.86
N VAL A 21 -13.54 15.45 3.60
CA VAL A 21 -13.29 16.79 3.05
C VAL A 21 -12.90 16.76 1.58
N TYR A 22 -12.85 15.58 0.99
CA TYR A 22 -12.54 15.32 -0.43
C TYR A 22 -13.36 14.16 -0.96
N SER A 23 -14.07 14.37 -2.06
CA SER A 23 -14.91 13.38 -2.75
C SER A 23 -14.41 13.02 -4.16
N GLY A 24 -13.28 13.58 -4.58
CA GLY A 24 -12.69 13.29 -5.89
C GLY A 24 -12.04 11.91 -5.98
N ALA A 25 -11.52 11.59 -7.16
CA ALA A 25 -10.78 10.35 -7.40
C ALA A 25 -9.42 10.35 -6.67
N ILE A 26 -8.95 9.17 -6.28
CA ILE A 26 -7.58 8.97 -5.79
C ILE A 26 -6.70 8.72 -7.03
N ASP A 27 -6.38 9.78 -7.75
CA ASP A 27 -5.72 9.74 -9.06
C ASP A 27 -4.27 10.25 -9.03
N GLY A 28 -3.85 10.88 -7.92
CA GLY A 28 -2.53 11.48 -7.79
C GLY A 28 -2.40 12.83 -8.47
N VAL A 29 -3.51 13.40 -8.97
CA VAL A 29 -3.54 14.75 -9.54
C VAL A 29 -3.86 15.75 -8.44
N TRP A 30 -2.92 16.66 -8.16
CA TRP A 30 -3.19 17.77 -7.25
C TRP A 30 -4.12 18.77 -7.90
N GLY A 31 -5.13 19.20 -7.16
CA GLY A 31 -6.10 20.20 -7.62
C GLY A 31 -6.76 20.95 -6.46
N ASN A 32 -7.63 21.88 -6.78
CA ASN A 32 -8.30 22.72 -5.77
C ASN A 32 -9.06 21.90 -4.72
N GLY A 33 -9.69 20.78 -5.11
CA GLY A 33 -10.38 19.91 -4.16
C GLY A 33 -9.44 19.32 -3.09
N SER A 34 -8.25 18.86 -3.50
CA SER A 34 -7.22 18.37 -2.56
C SER A 34 -6.69 19.49 -1.68
N ARG A 35 -6.42 20.66 -2.27
CA ARG A 35 -6.00 21.86 -1.55
C ARG A 35 -7.00 22.27 -0.46
N ASP A 36 -8.25 22.42 -0.83
CA ASP A 36 -9.30 22.91 0.07
C ASP A 36 -9.57 21.93 1.21
N GLY A 37 -9.49 20.62 0.92
CA GLY A 37 -9.56 19.56 1.93
C GLY A 37 -8.44 19.66 2.95
N VAL A 38 -7.19 19.82 2.50
CA VAL A 38 -6.01 20.00 3.37
C VAL A 38 -6.17 21.24 4.24
N LEU A 39 -6.53 22.37 3.64
CA LEU A 39 -6.70 23.63 4.39
C LEU A 39 -7.78 23.49 5.45
N LYS A 40 -8.92 22.87 5.15
CA LYS A 40 -9.99 22.63 6.10
C LYS A 40 -9.53 21.83 7.33
N MET A 41 -8.77 20.75 7.10
CA MET A 41 -8.22 19.94 8.19
C MET A 41 -7.22 20.74 9.05
N PHE A 42 -6.32 21.50 8.42
CA PHE A 42 -5.35 22.32 9.16
C PHE A 42 -6.01 23.48 9.90
N GLN A 43 -7.00 24.16 9.32
CA GLN A 43 -7.75 25.21 10.00
C GLN A 43 -8.40 24.70 11.28
N ASP A 44 -9.06 23.54 11.21
CA ASP A 44 -9.67 22.91 12.38
C ASP A 44 -8.62 22.48 13.43
N TYR A 45 -7.47 21.99 13.01
CA TYR A 45 -6.39 21.59 13.90
C TYR A 45 -5.75 22.78 14.60
N HIS A 46 -5.53 23.89 13.89
CA HIS A 46 -5.03 25.14 14.47
C HIS A 46 -6.00 25.76 15.49
N LEU A 47 -7.30 25.72 15.19
CA LEU A 47 -8.33 26.17 16.16
C LEU A 47 -8.26 25.34 17.45
N PHE A 48 -8.05 24.04 17.35
CA PHE A 48 -7.93 23.15 18.50
C PHE A 48 -6.68 23.46 19.35
N LEU A 49 -5.49 23.56 18.70
CA LEU A 49 -4.23 23.73 19.43
C LEU A 49 -4.10 25.09 20.13
N ASN A 50 -4.57 26.15 19.50
CA ASN A 50 -4.21 27.53 19.86
C ASN A 50 -5.42 28.41 20.21
N GLY A 51 -6.61 27.83 20.40
CA GLY A 51 -7.82 28.62 20.66
C GLY A 51 -8.09 29.68 19.57
N GLY A 52 -7.74 29.33 18.30
CA GLY A 52 -7.95 30.23 17.15
C GLY A 52 -6.90 31.31 16.93
N ARG A 53 -5.78 31.29 17.66
CA ARG A 53 -4.73 32.32 17.58
C ARG A 53 -3.75 32.14 16.40
N SER A 54 -3.71 30.98 15.74
CA SER A 54 -2.90 30.77 14.58
C SER A 54 -3.75 30.30 13.38
N VAL A 55 -3.29 30.63 12.19
CA VAL A 55 -3.91 30.18 10.94
C VAL A 55 -2.92 29.28 10.18
N PRO A 56 -3.38 28.28 9.44
CA PRO A 56 -2.50 27.48 8.60
C PRO A 56 -1.83 28.33 7.53
N LEU A 57 -0.62 27.93 7.13
CA LEU A 57 0.05 28.51 5.97
C LEU A 57 -0.73 28.19 4.70
N PRO A 58 -0.68 29.07 3.70
CA PRO A 58 -1.30 28.80 2.39
C PRO A 58 -0.78 27.46 1.80
N VAL A 59 -1.61 26.82 1.00
CA VAL A 59 -1.25 25.63 0.23
C VAL A 59 -1.45 25.94 -1.25
N ALA A 60 -0.50 25.52 -2.09
CA ALA A 60 -0.50 25.82 -3.53
C ALA A 60 -1.82 25.39 -4.21
N SER A 61 -2.31 26.27 -5.08
CA SER A 61 -3.50 26.07 -5.91
C SER A 61 -3.13 25.80 -7.35
N GLY A 62 -4.03 25.15 -8.09
CA GLY A 62 -3.80 24.76 -9.49
C GLY A 62 -3.52 23.27 -9.63
N ALA A 63 -3.03 22.88 -10.81
CA ALA A 63 -2.72 21.49 -11.14
C ALA A 63 -1.34 21.39 -11.82
N GLY A 64 -0.80 20.17 -11.86
CA GLY A 64 0.49 19.87 -12.47
C GLY A 64 1.55 19.42 -11.45
N TYR A 65 2.65 18.88 -11.98
CA TYR A 65 3.70 18.29 -11.15
C TYR A 65 4.35 19.31 -10.19
N ASP A 66 4.76 20.46 -10.70
CA ASP A 66 5.43 21.49 -9.88
C ASP A 66 4.52 22.05 -8.80
N VAL A 67 3.23 22.20 -9.11
CA VAL A 67 2.21 22.60 -8.14
C VAL A 67 2.03 21.52 -7.06
N ALA A 68 2.03 20.25 -7.43
CA ALA A 68 1.95 19.14 -6.48
C ALA A 68 3.17 19.10 -5.54
N VAL A 69 4.37 19.29 -6.07
CA VAL A 69 5.61 19.38 -5.27
C VAL A 69 5.54 20.56 -4.28
N GLN A 70 5.09 21.73 -4.75
CA GLN A 70 4.94 22.91 -3.88
C GLN A 70 3.88 22.65 -2.81
N ALA A 71 2.74 22.05 -3.16
CA ALA A 71 1.69 21.73 -2.22
C ALA A 71 2.18 20.76 -1.11
N VAL A 72 3.01 19.77 -1.46
CA VAL A 72 3.64 18.88 -0.47
C VAL A 72 4.57 19.65 0.46
N LYS A 73 5.37 20.60 -0.07
CA LYS A 73 6.20 21.49 0.77
C LYS A 73 5.35 22.31 1.73
N ASP A 74 4.23 22.83 1.27
CA ASP A 74 3.32 23.63 2.09
C ASP A 74 2.67 22.77 3.18
N ILE A 75 2.29 21.52 2.88
CA ILE A 75 1.80 20.56 3.88
C ILE A 75 2.89 20.25 4.91
N GLN A 76 4.12 19.95 4.48
CA GLN A 76 5.25 19.70 5.37
C GLN A 76 5.53 20.91 6.27
N SER A 77 5.43 22.12 5.73
CA SER A 77 5.59 23.37 6.49
C SER A 77 4.51 23.56 7.53
N ASN A 78 3.25 23.29 7.18
CA ASN A 78 2.13 23.31 8.14
C ASN A 78 2.31 22.27 9.26
N LEU A 79 2.71 21.04 8.91
CA LEU A 79 2.99 20.00 9.90
C LEU A 79 4.17 20.37 10.82
N LYS A 80 5.18 21.04 10.29
CA LYS A 80 6.32 21.54 11.07
C LYS A 80 5.89 22.65 12.04
N LEU A 81 5.04 23.56 11.58
CA LEU A 81 4.48 24.65 12.39
C LEU A 81 3.72 24.12 13.62
N VAL A 82 3.04 23.00 13.50
CA VAL A 82 2.29 22.36 14.60
C VAL A 82 3.06 21.23 15.30
N GLY A 83 4.35 21.09 15.04
CA GLY A 83 5.22 20.11 15.73
C GLY A 83 5.07 18.65 15.29
N LEU A 84 4.36 18.38 14.19
CA LEU A 84 4.11 17.04 13.67
C LEU A 84 5.09 16.59 12.57
N TYR A 85 6.08 17.42 12.23
CA TYR A 85 7.10 17.10 11.23
C TYR A 85 8.44 17.74 11.58
N ALA A 86 9.48 16.92 11.71
CA ALA A 86 10.81 17.39 12.14
C ALA A 86 11.87 17.37 11.00
N ARG A 87 11.51 16.85 9.82
CA ARG A 87 12.45 16.68 8.70
C ARG A 87 12.55 17.93 7.82
N ALA A 88 13.40 17.89 6.80
CA ALA A 88 13.49 18.94 5.79
C ALA A 88 12.18 19.05 4.99
N VAL A 89 11.83 20.27 4.61
CA VAL A 89 10.71 20.57 3.72
C VAL A 89 11.25 20.44 2.29
N ASP A 90 11.09 19.27 1.70
CA ASP A 90 11.69 18.88 0.41
C ASP A 90 10.68 18.71 -0.73
N GLY A 91 9.38 18.64 -0.41
CA GLY A 91 8.32 18.41 -1.39
C GLY A 91 8.18 16.92 -1.78
N ILE A 92 8.90 16.02 -1.08
CA ILE A 92 8.81 14.58 -1.30
C ILE A 92 7.85 14.01 -0.25
N PRO A 93 6.66 13.52 -0.64
CA PRO A 93 5.74 12.90 0.28
C PRO A 93 6.33 11.57 0.76
N GLY A 94 6.51 11.43 2.04
CA GLY A 94 7.08 10.25 2.67
C GLY A 94 6.41 9.91 3.99
N ASN A 95 6.84 8.80 4.61
CA ASN A 95 6.23 8.30 5.85
C ASN A 95 6.14 9.36 6.97
N GLY A 96 7.09 10.29 7.04
CA GLY A 96 7.08 11.35 8.06
C GLY A 96 5.95 12.36 7.86
N SER A 97 5.78 12.88 6.64
CA SER A 97 4.69 13.82 6.32
C SER A 97 3.32 13.14 6.39
N LEU A 98 3.22 11.90 5.93
CA LEU A 98 1.97 11.14 6.02
C LEU A 98 1.59 10.80 7.46
N ALA A 99 2.56 10.45 8.30
CA ALA A 99 2.31 10.22 9.74
C ALA A 99 1.78 11.49 10.43
N GLY A 100 2.39 12.64 10.16
CA GLY A 100 1.91 13.92 10.67
C GLY A 100 0.49 14.26 10.18
N LEU A 101 0.23 14.09 8.88
CA LEU A 101 -1.09 14.36 8.30
C LEU A 101 -2.17 13.41 8.87
N ARG A 102 -1.83 12.16 9.17
CA ARG A 102 -2.73 11.21 9.85
C ARG A 102 -3.03 11.58 11.29
N GLN A 103 -2.12 12.24 12.00
CA GLN A 103 -2.41 12.79 13.34
C GLN A 103 -3.39 13.95 13.24
N VAL A 104 -3.25 14.82 12.24
CA VAL A 104 -4.25 15.88 11.95
C VAL A 104 -5.61 15.25 11.63
N LEU A 105 -5.64 14.22 10.79
CA LEU A 105 -6.86 13.46 10.46
C LEU A 105 -7.50 12.85 11.70
N PHE A 106 -6.73 12.18 12.55
CA PHE A 106 -7.25 11.56 13.77
C PHE A 106 -7.93 12.61 14.67
N SER A 107 -7.26 13.73 14.89
CA SER A 107 -7.80 14.83 15.66
C SER A 107 -9.08 15.43 15.02
N TYR A 108 -9.05 15.64 13.70
CA TYR A 108 -10.19 16.14 12.93
C TYR A 108 -11.38 15.17 13.03
N SER A 109 -11.15 13.89 12.76
CA SER A 109 -12.18 12.86 12.75
C SER A 109 -12.82 12.67 14.12
N THR A 110 -12.03 12.69 15.20
CA THR A 110 -12.53 12.58 16.56
C THR A 110 -13.45 13.75 16.92
N ARG A 111 -13.05 14.98 16.63
CA ARG A 111 -13.87 16.19 16.92
C ARG A 111 -15.15 16.25 16.10
N ASN A 112 -15.07 15.82 14.83
CA ASN A 112 -16.22 15.85 13.92
C ASN A 112 -17.03 14.54 13.97
N LYS A 113 -16.71 13.61 14.90
CA LYS A 113 -17.39 12.31 15.08
C LYS A 113 -17.47 11.48 13.78
N LEU A 114 -16.41 11.56 12.97
CA LEU A 114 -16.35 10.81 11.72
C LEU A 114 -16.02 9.34 11.99
N PRO A 115 -16.49 8.42 11.14
CA PRO A 115 -16.15 7.02 11.26
C PRO A 115 -14.67 6.77 10.98
N PHE A 116 -14.09 5.74 11.62
CA PHE A 116 -12.77 5.22 11.27
C PHE A 116 -12.91 4.16 10.19
N TYR A 117 -12.00 4.18 9.24
CA TYR A 117 -11.97 3.23 8.14
C TYR A 117 -11.01 2.09 8.45
N ASP A 118 -11.47 0.86 8.20
CA ASP A 118 -10.67 -0.35 8.30
C ASP A 118 -9.63 -0.44 7.17
N LEU A 119 -8.96 -1.57 7.06
CA LEU A 119 -7.96 -1.84 6.03
C LEU A 119 -8.53 -1.67 4.62
N GLY A 120 -7.66 -1.38 3.68
CA GLY A 120 -8.02 -1.46 2.26
C GLY A 120 -8.63 -2.82 1.93
N TRP A 121 -9.68 -2.84 1.11
CA TRP A 121 -10.44 -4.04 0.73
C TRP A 121 -11.17 -4.78 1.86
N SER A 122 -11.27 -4.21 3.04
CA SER A 122 -11.95 -4.85 4.18
C SER A 122 -13.42 -5.18 3.91
N THR A 123 -14.09 -4.52 2.96
CA THR A 123 -15.44 -4.87 2.53
C THR A 123 -15.53 -6.21 1.77
N ARG A 124 -14.41 -6.79 1.35
CA ARG A 124 -14.33 -8.04 0.58
C ARG A 124 -14.08 -9.28 1.43
N VAL A 125 -13.85 -9.10 2.72
CA VAL A 125 -13.47 -10.18 3.63
C VAL A 125 -14.25 -10.07 4.94
N PRO A 126 -14.41 -11.17 5.71
CA PRO A 126 -14.97 -11.10 7.06
C PRO A 126 -14.11 -10.23 7.99
N ALA A 127 -14.73 -9.61 9.00
CA ALA A 127 -14.04 -8.79 10.00
C ALA A 127 -12.88 -9.54 10.68
N ALA A 128 -13.04 -10.82 10.97
CA ALA A 128 -12.00 -11.67 11.55
C ALA A 128 -10.75 -11.75 10.66
N PHE A 129 -10.90 -11.71 9.33
CA PHE A 129 -9.77 -11.69 8.39
C PHE A 129 -8.98 -10.38 8.50
N SER A 130 -9.67 -9.23 8.44
CA SER A 130 -9.03 -7.92 8.59
C SER A 130 -8.32 -7.78 9.94
N MET A 131 -8.94 -8.26 11.02
CA MET A 131 -8.33 -8.25 12.36
C MET A 131 -7.05 -9.09 12.38
N LYS A 132 -7.07 -10.32 11.85
CA LYS A 132 -5.87 -11.19 11.78
C LYS A 132 -4.72 -10.52 11.02
N VAL A 133 -5.00 -9.88 9.87
CA VAL A 133 -3.98 -9.16 9.08
C VAL A 133 -3.37 -8.02 9.89
N ARG A 134 -4.21 -7.21 10.53
CA ARG A 134 -3.76 -6.08 11.37
C ARG A 134 -2.89 -6.55 12.52
N ASP A 135 -3.36 -7.56 13.26
CA ASP A 135 -2.68 -8.09 14.43
C ASP A 135 -1.32 -8.70 14.07
N TRP A 136 -1.25 -9.43 12.96
CA TRP A 136 0.01 -9.99 12.50
C TRP A 136 1.00 -8.89 12.10
N CYS A 137 0.60 -7.91 11.30
CA CYS A 137 1.47 -6.79 10.92
C CYS A 137 1.96 -5.99 12.16
N SER A 138 1.10 -5.77 13.14
CA SER A 138 1.43 -5.10 14.39
C SER A 138 2.45 -5.89 15.21
N LYS A 139 2.24 -7.21 15.39
CA LYS A 139 3.16 -8.11 16.12
C LYS A 139 4.54 -8.17 15.44
N GLN A 140 4.60 -8.03 14.14
CA GLN A 140 5.85 -8.01 13.38
C GLN A 140 6.52 -6.63 13.32
N ASN A 141 5.98 -5.62 14.00
CA ASN A 141 6.47 -4.22 13.94
C ASN A 141 6.69 -3.71 12.50
N MET A 142 5.75 -4.00 11.62
CA MET A 142 5.84 -3.62 10.22
C MET A 142 5.62 -2.12 10.00
N PHE A 143 5.95 -1.64 8.81
CA PHE A 143 5.79 -0.23 8.44
C PHE A 143 4.32 0.23 8.52
N PRO A 144 4.05 1.52 8.76
CA PRO A 144 2.70 2.07 8.73
C PRO A 144 2.02 1.81 7.38
N GLY A 145 0.82 1.21 7.42
CA GLY A 145 0.09 0.81 6.20
C GLY A 145 0.37 -0.60 5.70
N ALA A 146 1.28 -1.35 6.34
CA ALA A 146 1.63 -2.72 5.94
C ALA A 146 0.42 -3.66 5.82
N ALA A 147 -0.53 -3.54 6.73
CA ALA A 147 -1.75 -4.37 6.69
C ALA A 147 -2.57 -4.12 5.42
N SER A 148 -2.79 -2.86 5.03
CA SER A 148 -3.48 -2.53 3.77
C SER A 148 -2.65 -2.90 2.54
N ALA A 149 -1.31 -2.84 2.62
CA ALA A 149 -0.41 -3.30 1.57
C ALA A 149 -0.52 -4.81 1.35
N LEU A 150 -0.55 -5.61 2.42
CA LEU A 150 -0.75 -7.06 2.33
C LEU A 150 -2.14 -7.41 1.79
N MET A 151 -3.19 -6.67 2.19
CA MET A 151 -4.53 -6.81 1.61
C MET A 151 -4.53 -6.53 0.10
N ALA A 152 -3.80 -5.53 -0.35
CA ALA A 152 -3.68 -5.21 -1.77
C ALA A 152 -2.97 -6.33 -2.55
N CYS A 153 -1.90 -6.90 -2.01
CA CYS A 153 -1.24 -8.06 -2.62
C CYS A 153 -2.20 -9.25 -2.76
N MET A 154 -2.92 -9.60 -1.69
CA MET A 154 -3.90 -10.70 -1.73
C MET A 154 -5.06 -10.41 -2.67
N CYS A 155 -5.54 -9.16 -2.73
CA CYS A 155 -6.56 -8.74 -3.69
C CYS A 155 -6.07 -8.91 -5.13
N PHE A 156 -4.87 -8.44 -5.42
CA PHE A 156 -4.25 -8.54 -6.75
C PHE A 156 -4.09 -10.00 -7.18
N GLU A 157 -3.47 -10.83 -6.37
CA GLU A 157 -3.19 -12.24 -6.65
C GLU A 157 -4.46 -13.08 -6.80
N SER A 158 -5.46 -12.82 -5.98
CA SER A 158 -6.74 -13.54 -6.05
C SER A 158 -7.74 -12.97 -7.06
N GLY A 159 -7.36 -11.97 -7.86
CA GLY A 159 -8.24 -11.29 -8.80
C GLY A 159 -9.43 -10.60 -8.11
N GLY A 160 -9.23 -10.04 -6.93
CA GLY A 160 -10.24 -9.32 -6.14
C GLY A 160 -11.19 -10.21 -5.34
N THR A 161 -11.02 -11.53 -5.41
CA THR A 161 -11.98 -12.48 -4.81
C THR A 161 -11.66 -12.87 -3.37
N PHE A 162 -10.40 -12.81 -2.96
CA PHE A 162 -9.88 -13.36 -1.70
C PHE A 162 -10.25 -14.84 -1.49
N ARG A 163 -10.54 -15.59 -2.56
CA ARG A 163 -10.90 -17.00 -2.46
C ARG A 163 -9.64 -17.86 -2.35
N PRO A 164 -9.61 -18.84 -1.42
CA PRO A 164 -8.45 -19.73 -1.24
C PRO A 164 -8.28 -20.73 -2.40
N ASP A 165 -9.33 -21.04 -3.14
CA ASP A 165 -9.33 -21.94 -4.30
C ASP A 165 -9.19 -21.21 -5.65
N LYS A 166 -9.03 -19.87 -5.65
CA LYS A 166 -8.90 -19.10 -6.88
C LYS A 166 -7.63 -19.52 -7.64
N GLN A 167 -7.82 -20.17 -8.78
CA GLN A 167 -6.73 -20.50 -9.70
C GLN A 167 -6.33 -19.26 -10.51
N ASN A 168 -5.07 -19.17 -10.90
CA ASN A 168 -4.61 -18.09 -11.75
C ASN A 168 -5.27 -18.15 -13.15
N ASN A 169 -5.33 -17.00 -13.82
CA ASN A 169 -6.05 -16.89 -15.10
C ASN A 169 -5.37 -17.64 -16.25
N GLY A 170 -4.09 -17.98 -16.15
CA GLY A 170 -3.33 -18.75 -17.13
C GLY A 170 -3.50 -20.25 -17.01
N GLY A 171 -4.34 -20.74 -16.06
CA GLY A 171 -4.56 -22.18 -15.86
C GLY A 171 -3.36 -22.93 -15.27
N SER A 172 -2.30 -22.24 -14.87
CA SER A 172 -1.18 -22.85 -14.19
C SER A 172 -1.55 -23.26 -12.76
N ASN A 173 -0.74 -24.12 -12.16
CA ASN A 173 -1.02 -24.76 -10.87
C ASN A 173 -0.65 -23.84 -9.69
N TYR A 174 -1.27 -22.62 -9.66
CA TYR A 174 -1.14 -21.63 -8.60
C TYR A 174 -2.53 -21.25 -8.08
N PHE A 175 -2.69 -21.17 -6.76
CA PHE A 175 -4.00 -21.00 -6.12
C PHE A 175 -3.97 -20.04 -4.94
N GLY A 176 -5.09 -19.36 -4.73
CA GLY A 176 -5.46 -18.72 -3.49
C GLY A 176 -4.96 -17.30 -3.29
N LEU A 177 -4.83 -16.94 -2.02
CA LEU A 177 -4.63 -15.56 -1.57
C LEU A 177 -3.36 -14.89 -2.10
N ILE A 178 -2.28 -15.65 -2.29
CA ILE A 178 -1.00 -15.18 -2.85
C ILE A 178 -0.50 -16.09 -3.97
N GLN A 179 -1.41 -16.83 -4.59
CA GLN A 179 -1.09 -17.77 -5.68
C GLN A 179 -0.01 -18.78 -5.29
N PHE A 180 -0.30 -19.57 -4.25
CA PHE A 180 0.59 -20.65 -3.83
C PHE A 180 0.79 -21.68 -4.94
N GLY A 181 2.06 -21.96 -5.25
CA GLY A 181 2.46 -23.07 -6.12
C GLY A 181 3.10 -24.21 -5.34
N THR A 182 3.28 -25.36 -5.99
CA THR A 182 3.86 -26.57 -5.36
C THR A 182 5.20 -26.28 -4.68
N ALA A 183 6.09 -25.52 -5.30
CA ALA A 183 7.41 -25.20 -4.76
C ALA A 183 7.30 -24.42 -3.43
N ALA A 184 6.42 -23.38 -3.39
CA ALA A 184 6.20 -22.59 -2.19
C ALA A 184 5.62 -23.42 -1.04
N VAL A 185 4.66 -24.31 -1.33
CA VAL A 185 4.03 -25.20 -0.36
C VAL A 185 5.07 -26.21 0.20
N THR A 186 5.89 -26.80 -0.67
CA THR A 186 6.97 -27.71 -0.26
C THR A 186 7.98 -27.02 0.66
N ASP A 187 8.33 -25.78 0.33
CA ASP A 187 9.29 -24.99 1.08
C ASP A 187 8.73 -24.61 2.47
N LEU A 188 7.45 -24.24 2.55
CA LEU A 188 6.72 -24.00 3.79
C LEU A 188 6.64 -25.26 4.65
N ALA A 189 6.26 -26.40 4.05
CA ALA A 189 6.17 -27.69 4.71
C ALA A 189 7.52 -28.05 5.37
N LYS A 190 8.62 -27.90 4.63
CA LYS A 190 9.98 -28.14 5.13
C LYS A 190 10.39 -27.15 6.23
N THR A 191 10.09 -25.85 6.06
CA THR A 191 10.54 -24.80 6.98
C THR A 191 9.85 -24.89 8.34
N PHE A 192 8.57 -25.27 8.37
CA PHE A 192 7.74 -25.28 9.58
C PHE A 192 7.32 -26.69 10.03
N GLY A 193 7.82 -27.74 9.39
CA GLY A 193 7.45 -29.12 9.73
C GLY A 193 5.98 -29.45 9.45
N LEU A 194 5.37 -28.80 8.45
CA LEU A 194 3.96 -28.98 8.10
C LEU A 194 3.78 -30.22 7.21
N LYS A 195 2.65 -30.91 7.38
CA LYS A 195 2.24 -32.01 6.48
C LYS A 195 1.12 -31.50 5.58
N ILE A 196 1.46 -30.70 4.59
CA ILE A 196 0.51 -30.07 3.66
C ILE A 196 0.94 -30.29 2.20
N THR A 197 -0.04 -30.41 1.34
CA THR A 197 0.09 -30.43 -0.12
C THR A 197 -0.57 -29.20 -0.73
N LEU A 198 -0.39 -28.97 -2.02
CA LEU A 198 -1.09 -27.91 -2.72
C LEU A 198 -2.61 -28.12 -2.74
N ASP A 199 -3.08 -29.37 -2.76
CA ASP A 199 -4.51 -29.66 -2.71
C ASP A 199 -5.11 -29.35 -1.33
N ASP A 200 -4.35 -29.58 -0.25
CA ASP A 200 -4.76 -29.13 1.09
C ASP A 200 -4.88 -27.60 1.15
N VAL A 201 -3.94 -26.87 0.53
CA VAL A 201 -3.98 -25.39 0.47
C VAL A 201 -5.22 -24.90 -0.26
N LYS A 202 -5.60 -25.54 -1.37
CA LYS A 202 -6.83 -25.22 -2.12
C LYS A 202 -8.11 -25.48 -1.32
N ALA A 203 -8.09 -26.51 -0.47
CA ALA A 203 -9.23 -26.90 0.35
C ALA A 203 -9.36 -26.09 1.66
N MET A 204 -8.37 -25.27 2.01
CA MET A 204 -8.38 -24.46 3.21
C MET A 204 -9.53 -23.47 3.22
N SER A 205 -10.00 -23.13 4.42
CA SER A 205 -10.81 -21.93 4.61
C SER A 205 -9.97 -20.67 4.33
N GLN A 206 -10.64 -19.55 4.09
CA GLN A 206 -9.97 -18.27 3.88
C GLN A 206 -9.06 -17.87 5.07
N LEU A 207 -9.50 -18.15 6.30
CA LEU A 207 -8.75 -17.83 7.52
C LEU A 207 -7.57 -18.79 7.75
N ASP A 208 -7.71 -20.07 7.42
CA ASP A 208 -6.62 -21.03 7.54
C ASP A 208 -5.53 -20.77 6.49
N GLN A 209 -5.94 -20.42 5.26
CA GLN A 209 -4.97 -20.07 4.22
C GLN A 209 -4.27 -18.75 4.54
N LEU A 210 -4.93 -17.80 5.23
CA LEU A 210 -4.29 -16.58 5.72
C LEU A 210 -3.16 -16.88 6.72
N ASP A 211 -3.32 -17.87 7.60
CA ASP A 211 -2.24 -18.31 8.49
C ASP A 211 -1.04 -18.86 7.70
N LEU A 212 -1.31 -19.52 6.59
CA LEU A 212 -0.25 -19.99 5.70
C LEU A 212 0.44 -18.83 4.96
N VAL A 213 -0.32 -17.78 4.59
CA VAL A 213 0.25 -16.53 4.05
C VAL A 213 1.24 -15.92 5.06
N PHE A 214 0.87 -15.80 6.32
CA PHE A 214 1.76 -15.28 7.35
C PHE A 214 3.04 -16.10 7.47
N LYS A 215 2.93 -17.42 7.52
CA LYS A 215 4.09 -18.34 7.54
C LYS A 215 4.98 -18.17 6.30
N TYR A 216 4.39 -17.90 5.13
CA TYR A 216 5.16 -17.63 3.91
C TYR A 216 6.06 -16.40 4.06
N PHE A 217 5.52 -15.29 4.57
CA PHE A 217 6.32 -14.10 4.83
C PHE A 217 7.33 -14.29 5.95
N GLU A 218 6.96 -14.99 7.05
CA GLU A 218 7.87 -15.33 8.13
C GLU A 218 9.02 -16.23 7.67
N MET A 219 8.78 -17.16 6.76
CA MET A 219 9.82 -17.98 6.14
C MET A 219 10.86 -17.12 5.43
N TRP A 220 10.42 -16.11 4.69
CA TRP A 220 11.32 -15.20 4.01
C TRP A 220 12.02 -14.22 4.98
N GLN A 221 11.37 -13.81 6.06
CA GLN A 221 12.03 -13.05 7.14
C GLN A 221 13.15 -13.88 7.80
N LYS A 222 12.94 -15.16 8.07
CA LYS A 222 14.00 -16.08 8.56
C LYS A 222 15.18 -16.19 7.58
N ARG A 223 14.96 -15.92 6.29
CA ARG A 223 15.99 -15.86 5.24
C ARG A 223 16.56 -14.45 5.04
N GLY A 224 16.31 -13.53 5.97
CA GLY A 224 16.87 -12.18 5.97
C GLY A 224 16.09 -11.14 5.15
N LYS A 225 14.88 -11.46 4.67
CA LYS A 225 14.06 -10.44 4.00
C LYS A 225 13.40 -9.51 5.01
N VAL A 226 13.39 -8.21 4.69
CA VAL A 226 12.82 -7.15 5.52
C VAL A 226 11.79 -6.38 4.71
N TYR A 227 10.61 -6.17 5.30
CA TYR A 227 9.49 -5.49 4.66
C TYR A 227 9.38 -4.06 5.17
N LYS A 228 9.66 -3.08 4.30
CA LYS A 228 9.63 -1.64 4.62
C LYS A 228 8.60 -0.87 3.81
N ARG A 229 8.03 -1.47 2.77
CA ARG A 229 7.11 -0.86 1.81
C ARG A 229 6.27 -1.92 1.09
N LEU A 230 5.26 -1.46 0.35
CA LEU A 230 4.31 -2.32 -0.38
C LEU A 230 5.03 -3.28 -1.34
N GLU A 231 6.02 -2.78 -2.08
CA GLU A 231 6.76 -3.56 -3.07
C GLU A 231 7.45 -4.77 -2.45
N ASP A 232 7.95 -4.66 -1.22
CA ASP A 232 8.65 -5.76 -0.57
C ASP A 232 7.74 -6.97 -0.33
N PHE A 233 6.44 -6.74 -0.04
CA PHE A 233 5.47 -7.82 0.03
C PHE A 233 5.25 -8.47 -1.32
N TYR A 234 4.99 -7.67 -2.36
CA TYR A 234 4.72 -8.22 -3.67
C TYR A 234 5.94 -8.90 -4.29
N LEU A 235 7.11 -8.30 -4.16
CA LEU A 235 8.36 -8.91 -4.61
C LEU A 235 8.65 -10.23 -3.89
N THR A 236 8.25 -10.37 -2.63
CA THR A 236 8.38 -11.66 -1.92
C THR A 236 7.54 -12.75 -2.57
N ILE A 237 6.37 -12.40 -3.11
CA ILE A 237 5.50 -13.34 -3.84
C ILE A 237 6.05 -13.61 -5.24
N PHE A 238 6.37 -12.54 -5.97
CA PHE A 238 6.72 -12.60 -7.39
C PHE A 238 8.18 -13.00 -7.65
N TYR A 239 9.13 -12.33 -7.00
CA TYR A 239 10.56 -12.53 -7.18
C TYR A 239 11.36 -12.19 -5.92
N PRO A 240 11.45 -13.10 -4.93
CA PRO A 240 12.03 -12.81 -3.61
C PRO A 240 13.45 -12.27 -3.62
N ALA A 241 14.24 -12.55 -4.67
CA ALA A 241 15.58 -12.01 -4.81
C ALA A 241 15.59 -10.48 -4.93
N ALA A 242 14.50 -9.88 -5.40
CA ALA A 242 14.38 -8.45 -5.63
C ALA A 242 13.90 -7.65 -4.39
N VAL A 243 13.53 -8.31 -3.30
CA VAL A 243 13.08 -7.62 -2.07
C VAL A 243 14.15 -6.64 -1.58
N GLY A 244 13.76 -5.39 -1.37
CA GLY A 244 14.63 -4.29 -0.96
C GLY A 244 15.24 -3.47 -2.10
N LYS A 245 15.13 -3.91 -3.36
CA LYS A 245 15.61 -3.16 -4.53
C LYS A 245 14.75 -1.93 -4.79
N GLY A 246 15.37 -0.85 -5.31
CA GLY A 246 14.68 0.40 -5.66
C GLY A 246 13.74 0.27 -6.87
N PRO A 247 12.83 1.23 -7.09
CA PRO A 247 11.87 1.16 -8.19
C PRO A 247 12.54 1.19 -9.58
N ASP A 248 13.66 1.84 -9.71
CA ASP A 248 14.40 1.98 -10.98
C ASP A 248 15.37 0.80 -11.25
N GLU A 249 15.41 -0.18 -10.34
CA GLU A 249 16.23 -1.38 -10.50
C GLU A 249 15.65 -2.33 -11.55
N VAL A 250 16.43 -2.62 -12.57
CA VAL A 250 16.07 -3.57 -13.63
C VAL A 250 16.15 -5.01 -13.10
N LEU A 251 15.10 -5.77 -13.30
CA LEU A 251 15.02 -7.17 -12.91
C LEU A 251 15.20 -8.13 -14.09
N PHE A 252 14.65 -7.78 -15.25
CA PHE A 252 14.73 -8.61 -16.46
C PHE A 252 14.99 -7.72 -17.66
N ARG A 253 15.87 -8.19 -18.56
CA ARG A 253 16.22 -7.51 -19.81
C ARG A 253 15.93 -8.37 -21.00
N LYS A 254 15.34 -7.77 -22.04
CA LYS A 254 15.05 -8.43 -23.31
C LYS A 254 16.32 -8.98 -23.98
N ASP A 255 17.33 -8.14 -24.02
CA ASP A 255 18.59 -8.43 -24.71
C ASP A 255 19.71 -8.80 -23.72
N SER A 256 19.35 -9.45 -22.58
CA SER A 256 20.34 -9.92 -21.62
C SER A 256 21.23 -11.00 -22.25
N PRO A 257 22.55 -10.91 -22.08
CA PRO A 257 23.47 -11.98 -22.45
C PRO A 257 23.30 -13.24 -21.56
N VAL A 258 22.55 -13.14 -20.47
CA VAL A 258 22.24 -14.24 -19.56
C VAL A 258 20.93 -14.89 -20.00
N PRO A 259 20.93 -16.15 -20.53
CA PRO A 259 19.75 -16.77 -21.12
C PRO A 259 18.54 -16.84 -20.19
N ILE A 260 18.75 -17.02 -18.88
CA ILE A 260 17.66 -17.09 -17.90
C ILE A 260 16.98 -15.73 -17.72
N GLU A 261 17.71 -14.62 -17.80
CA GLU A 261 17.15 -13.27 -17.69
C GLU A 261 16.34 -12.93 -18.94
N ALA A 262 16.86 -13.17 -20.14
CA ALA A 262 16.15 -12.96 -21.39
C ALA A 262 14.87 -13.81 -21.45
N LYS A 263 14.93 -15.07 -21.00
CA LYS A 263 13.75 -15.92 -20.86
C LYS A 263 12.74 -15.36 -19.86
N SER A 264 13.21 -14.85 -18.72
CA SER A 264 12.36 -14.24 -17.71
C SER A 264 11.69 -12.97 -18.24
N TYR A 265 12.41 -12.15 -19.01
CA TYR A 265 11.79 -11.01 -19.71
C TYR A 265 10.65 -11.46 -20.62
N LEU A 266 10.88 -12.44 -21.49
CA LEU A 266 9.86 -12.93 -22.43
C LEU A 266 8.59 -13.44 -21.70
N GLN A 267 8.77 -14.14 -20.58
CA GLN A 267 7.66 -14.65 -19.76
C GLN A 267 6.88 -13.53 -19.06
N ASN A 268 7.50 -12.39 -18.83
CA ASN A 268 6.97 -11.27 -18.06
C ASN A 268 6.87 -9.98 -18.88
N SER A 269 6.97 -10.05 -20.21
CA SER A 269 7.00 -8.89 -21.12
C SER A 269 5.79 -7.95 -21.02
N GLY A 270 4.70 -8.42 -20.42
CA GLY A 270 3.53 -7.59 -20.10
C GLY A 270 3.76 -6.57 -19.00
N PHE A 271 4.87 -6.67 -18.24
CA PHE A 271 5.28 -5.67 -17.26
C PHE A 271 6.17 -4.57 -17.84
N ASP A 272 6.76 -4.76 -19.02
CA ASP A 272 7.47 -3.70 -19.74
C ASP A 272 6.45 -2.67 -20.27
N ILE A 273 6.22 -1.63 -19.45
CA ILE A 273 5.13 -0.65 -19.65
C ILE A 273 5.52 0.38 -20.69
N ASP A 274 6.75 0.89 -20.65
CA ASP A 274 7.26 1.93 -21.55
C ASP A 274 7.92 1.37 -22.82
N LYS A 275 8.05 0.04 -22.91
CA LYS A 275 8.57 -0.70 -24.09
C LYS A 275 10.04 -0.42 -24.37
N ASP A 276 10.82 -0.13 -23.36
CA ASP A 276 12.26 0.11 -23.50
C ASP A 276 13.10 -1.19 -23.54
N GLY A 277 12.50 -2.34 -23.25
CA GLY A 277 13.12 -3.66 -23.24
C GLY A 277 13.67 -4.09 -21.89
N ASP A 278 13.51 -3.27 -20.88
CA ASP A 278 13.82 -3.57 -19.49
C ASP A 278 12.52 -3.74 -18.67
N ILE A 279 12.53 -4.56 -17.65
CA ILE A 279 11.44 -4.66 -16.67
C ILE A 279 12.01 -4.29 -15.31
N THR A 280 11.56 -3.17 -14.79
CA THR A 280 11.97 -2.61 -13.51
C THR A 280 11.07 -3.07 -12.35
N VAL A 281 11.54 -2.90 -11.11
CA VAL A 281 10.71 -3.09 -9.91
C VAL A 281 9.47 -2.19 -9.95
N GLY A 282 9.62 -0.94 -10.39
CA GLY A 282 8.53 0.03 -10.49
C GLY A 282 7.42 -0.44 -11.43
N GLU A 283 7.76 -0.97 -12.58
CA GLU A 283 6.81 -1.46 -13.57
C GLU A 283 6.07 -2.72 -13.09
N ILE A 284 6.79 -3.66 -12.47
CA ILE A 284 6.16 -4.84 -11.86
C ILE A 284 5.14 -4.43 -10.81
N CYS A 285 5.46 -3.42 -10.00
CA CYS A 285 4.60 -2.98 -8.91
C CYS A 285 3.53 -1.95 -9.33
N ALA A 286 3.60 -1.40 -10.54
CA ALA A 286 2.69 -0.34 -10.98
C ALA A 286 1.21 -0.74 -10.85
N ARG A 287 0.84 -1.91 -11.36
CA ARG A 287 -0.55 -2.43 -11.27
C ARG A 287 -0.97 -2.71 -9.83
N LEU A 288 -0.03 -3.14 -8.99
CA LEU A 288 -0.31 -3.39 -7.57
C LEU A 288 -0.68 -2.08 -6.85
N TYR A 289 -0.04 -0.97 -7.18
CA TYR A 289 -0.40 0.33 -6.65
C TYR A 289 -1.83 0.75 -7.00
N ASP A 290 -2.31 0.41 -8.20
CA ASP A 290 -3.71 0.66 -8.57
C ASP A 290 -4.67 -0.12 -7.65
N PHE A 291 -4.38 -1.39 -7.38
CA PHE A 291 -5.15 -2.19 -6.41
C PHE A 291 -5.06 -1.64 -4.98
N TYR A 292 -3.89 -1.19 -4.57
CA TYR A 292 -3.71 -0.57 -3.26
C TYR A 292 -4.61 0.67 -3.10
N TYR A 293 -4.53 1.62 -4.03
CA TYR A 293 -5.32 2.86 -3.94
C TYR A 293 -6.81 2.64 -4.17
N GLN A 294 -7.20 1.70 -5.02
CA GLN A 294 -8.61 1.28 -5.11
C GLN A 294 -9.11 0.73 -3.77
N GLY A 295 -8.33 -0.11 -3.12
CA GLY A 295 -8.64 -0.63 -1.79
C GLY A 295 -8.76 0.46 -0.73
N MET A 296 -7.89 1.48 -0.79
CA MET A 296 -7.90 2.60 0.15
C MET A 296 -9.04 3.59 -0.08
N SER A 297 -9.79 3.48 -1.16
CA SER A 297 -11.04 4.24 -1.35
C SER A 297 -12.04 3.88 -0.26
N VAL A 298 -12.70 4.89 0.30
CA VAL A 298 -13.67 4.74 1.41
C VAL A 298 -14.78 3.71 1.12
N LYS A 299 -15.19 3.57 -0.14
CA LYS A 299 -16.21 2.59 -0.56
C LYS A 299 -15.77 1.11 -0.42
N ASN A 300 -14.47 0.85 -0.37
CA ASN A 300 -13.91 -0.50 -0.27
C ASN A 300 -13.44 -0.82 1.16
N ARG A 301 -13.79 0.02 2.13
CA ARG A 301 -13.37 -0.12 3.52
C ARG A 301 -14.57 -0.14 4.45
N VAL A 302 -14.54 -1.07 5.38
CA VAL A 302 -15.53 -1.12 6.47
C VAL A 302 -15.31 0.08 7.39
N THR A 303 -16.38 0.65 7.89
CA THR A 303 -16.34 1.74 8.88
C THR A 303 -16.70 1.22 10.27
N SER A 304 -16.04 1.78 11.27
CA SER A 304 -16.41 1.63 12.68
C SER A 304 -16.75 3.01 13.26
N PRO A 305 -17.65 3.06 14.28
CA PRO A 305 -17.90 4.32 14.98
C PRO A 305 -16.60 4.93 15.50
N SER A 306 -16.57 6.26 15.59
CA SER A 306 -15.48 6.96 16.30
C SER A 306 -15.43 6.43 17.75
N PRO A 307 -14.26 6.06 18.27
CA PRO A 307 -14.14 5.84 19.71
C PRO A 307 -14.53 7.17 20.40
N LEU A 308 -15.53 7.08 21.25
CA LEU A 308 -16.01 8.19 22.07
C LEU A 308 -14.98 8.55 23.12
#